data_252e536233a7fe45e336f5039179f39b
#
_entry.id   252e536233a7fe45e336f5039179f39b
#
_cell.length_a   1.000
_cell.length_b   1.000
_cell.length_c   1.000
_cell.angle_alpha   90.00
_cell.angle_beta   90.00
_cell.angle_gamma   90.00
#
_symmetry.space_group_name_H-M   'P 1'
#
loop_
_entity.id
_entity.type
_entity.pdbx_description
1 polymer ?
#
loop_
_entity_poly.entity_id
_entity_poly.type
_entity_poly.pdbx_seq_one_letter_code
_entity_poly.pdbx_strand_id
1 'polypeptide(L)'
;MSDKVCWICASRSLELMRPSTIRRPLSEVNFAITDPNYGITSAIYRCQGCGFLQCAQLNDTLQYYRTLKDEEYDNSAQHRLHQADKLLQTVTRYKKSGSLLDVGAGTGYLLQQAQLLGFETVGVEPSSWLCEKAVKKGLNVLCGVLPNPVLSPPYDVVTLIDVIEHVTNPVDVLSSVTGVMAGDAIGVLVTPDVESLAARLTGRRWWHYRVAHVGYFTRKTISLALDRAGLRPIAFSRPAWYLSAAYLMSRLNVYLPSYLKLNPPTVLNRLTVGFNLFDSMLVVFQKKR
;
A
#
# COMPACT_ATOMS: atom_id res chain seq x y z
N MET A 1 -24.94 18.03 -2.10
CA MET A 1 -24.46 16.63 -2.19
C MET A 1 -23.28 16.64 -3.11
N SER A 2 -22.06 16.33 -2.64
CA SER A 2 -20.89 16.29 -3.54
C SER A 2 -21.15 15.22 -4.60
N ASP A 3 -21.04 15.58 -5.88
CA ASP A 3 -21.17 14.66 -7.00
C ASP A 3 -20.10 13.56 -6.88
N LYS A 4 -20.51 12.40 -6.38
CA LYS A 4 -19.61 11.25 -6.26
C LYS A 4 -19.27 10.73 -7.63
N VAL A 5 -17.99 10.79 -7.98
CA VAL A 5 -17.47 10.25 -9.25
C VAL A 5 -16.51 9.10 -9.00
N CYS A 6 -16.38 8.21 -9.96
CA CYS A 6 -15.38 7.16 -9.92
C CYS A 6 -13.96 7.73 -10.04
N TRP A 7 -13.08 7.40 -9.11
CA TRP A 7 -11.70 7.89 -9.08
C TRP A 7 -10.80 7.37 -10.21
N ILE A 8 -11.28 6.39 -10.99
CA ILE A 8 -10.52 5.87 -12.14
C ILE A 8 -11.12 6.37 -13.47
N CYS A 9 -12.43 6.20 -13.69
CA CYS A 9 -13.01 6.46 -15.01
C CYS A 9 -13.93 7.69 -15.06
N ALA A 10 -14.04 8.44 -13.94
CA ALA A 10 -14.89 9.62 -13.79
C ALA A 10 -16.40 9.39 -14.01
N SER A 11 -16.86 8.14 -14.11
CA SER A 11 -18.29 7.82 -14.19
C SER A 11 -19.02 8.29 -12.94
N ARG A 12 -20.22 8.85 -13.10
CA ARG A 12 -21.12 9.23 -11.99
C ARG A 12 -22.01 8.07 -11.54
N SER A 13 -22.01 6.94 -12.25
CA SER A 13 -22.81 5.76 -11.91
C SER A 13 -22.11 4.91 -10.86
N LEU A 14 -22.35 5.24 -9.60
CA LEU A 14 -21.83 4.52 -8.43
C LEU A 14 -22.97 3.85 -7.68
N GLU A 15 -22.90 2.54 -7.53
CA GLU A 15 -23.86 1.74 -6.76
C GLU A 15 -23.31 1.41 -5.38
N LEU A 16 -24.11 1.59 -4.33
CA LEU A 16 -23.74 1.21 -2.96
C LEU A 16 -23.65 -0.31 -2.86
N MET A 17 -22.43 -0.84 -2.69
CA MET A 17 -22.18 -2.27 -2.51
C MET A 17 -22.22 -2.68 -1.04
N ARG A 18 -21.70 -1.82 -0.15
CA ARG A 18 -21.67 -2.06 1.30
C ARG A 18 -21.92 -0.76 2.06
N PRO A 19 -22.83 -0.73 3.05
CA PRO A 19 -22.98 0.42 3.92
C PRO A 19 -21.74 0.56 4.83
N SER A 20 -21.51 1.78 5.32
CA SER A 20 -20.47 2.04 6.30
C SER A 20 -20.73 1.25 7.58
N THR A 21 -19.65 0.72 8.16
CA THR A 21 -19.65 0.07 9.48
C THR A 21 -18.94 0.92 10.54
N ILE A 22 -18.47 2.13 10.16
CA ILE A 22 -17.85 3.09 11.07
C ILE A 22 -18.94 3.62 12.02
N ARG A 23 -18.71 3.48 13.33
CA ARG A 23 -19.65 3.91 14.37
C ARG A 23 -19.09 5.02 15.28
N ARG A 24 -17.81 5.38 15.12
CA ARG A 24 -17.12 6.40 15.93
C ARG A 24 -16.37 7.34 15.00
N PRO A 25 -16.08 8.58 15.42
CA PRO A 25 -15.19 9.46 14.68
C PRO A 25 -13.86 8.77 14.37
N LEU A 26 -13.32 9.02 13.19
CA LEU A 26 -12.03 8.49 12.78
C LEU A 26 -10.89 9.33 13.38
N SER A 27 -9.79 8.65 13.67
CA SER A 27 -8.52 9.25 14.08
C SER A 27 -7.37 8.59 13.34
N GLU A 28 -6.17 9.11 13.48
CA GLU A 28 -4.95 8.58 12.85
C GLU A 28 -4.70 7.10 13.19
N VAL A 29 -5.07 6.65 14.38
CA VAL A 29 -4.91 5.24 14.82
C VAL A 29 -5.65 4.27 13.90
N ASN A 30 -6.78 4.66 13.30
CA ASN A 30 -7.53 3.83 12.38
C ASN A 30 -6.83 3.66 11.02
N PHE A 31 -5.80 4.46 10.75
CA PHE A 31 -4.99 4.42 9.54
C PHE A 31 -3.61 3.79 9.78
N ALA A 32 -3.30 3.36 11.01
CA ALA A 32 -2.07 2.65 11.32
C ALA A 32 -1.92 1.39 10.46
N ILE A 33 -0.70 1.13 9.98
CA ILE A 33 -0.38 -0.05 9.17
C ILE A 33 -0.71 -1.32 9.96
N THR A 34 -0.48 -1.27 11.27
CA THR A 34 -0.68 -2.39 12.20
C THR A 34 -2.06 -2.45 12.85
N ASP A 35 -3.03 -1.56 12.49
CA ASP A 35 -4.39 -1.58 13.05
C ASP A 35 -5.06 -2.96 12.88
N PRO A 36 -5.53 -3.61 13.97
CA PRO A 36 -6.16 -4.94 13.93
C PRO A 36 -7.67 -4.92 13.61
N ASN A 37 -8.26 -3.76 13.39
CA ASN A 37 -9.71 -3.60 13.24
C ASN A 37 -10.18 -3.94 11.81
N TYR A 38 -10.28 -5.25 11.51
CA TYR A 38 -10.79 -5.74 10.24
C TYR A 38 -12.31 -5.71 10.15
N GLY A 39 -12.85 -5.56 8.93
CA GLY A 39 -14.29 -5.51 8.66
C GLY A 39 -14.95 -4.16 8.95
N ILE A 40 -14.18 -3.18 9.47
CA ILE A 40 -14.66 -1.80 9.65
C ILE A 40 -14.24 -0.99 8.42
N THR A 41 -15.22 -0.49 7.68
CA THR A 41 -14.99 0.28 6.45
C THR A 41 -15.96 1.45 6.35
N SER A 42 -15.61 2.48 5.61
CA SER A 42 -16.58 3.43 5.08
C SER A 42 -17.52 2.74 4.08
N ALA A 43 -18.57 3.42 3.66
CA ALA A 43 -19.46 2.91 2.62
C ALA A 43 -18.68 2.65 1.32
N ILE A 44 -18.76 1.42 0.80
CA ILE A 44 -18.07 0.98 -0.42
C ILE A 44 -19.04 1.04 -1.58
N TYR A 45 -18.66 1.76 -2.62
CA TYR A 45 -19.41 1.91 -3.86
C TYR A 45 -18.70 1.18 -5.00
N ARG A 46 -19.48 0.55 -5.87
CA ARG A 46 -19.00 -0.02 -7.13
C ARG A 46 -19.30 0.92 -8.28
N CYS A 47 -18.30 1.24 -9.07
CA CYS A 47 -18.51 1.94 -10.33
C CYS A 47 -19.12 1.01 -11.37
N GLN A 48 -20.28 1.36 -11.94
CA GLN A 48 -20.94 0.59 -12.98
C GLN A 48 -20.20 0.65 -14.33
N GLY A 49 -19.39 1.72 -14.56
CA GLY A 49 -18.61 1.86 -15.78
C GLY A 49 -17.38 0.96 -15.84
N CYS A 50 -16.57 0.92 -14.76
CA CYS A 50 -15.29 0.18 -14.78
C CYS A 50 -15.19 -0.95 -13.77
N GLY A 51 -16.09 -1.04 -12.79
CA GLY A 51 -16.11 -2.06 -11.74
C GLY A 51 -15.24 -1.71 -10.52
N PHE A 52 -14.58 -0.56 -10.50
CA PHE A 52 -13.75 -0.15 -9.36
C PHE A 52 -14.57 0.02 -8.10
N LEU A 53 -14.03 -0.42 -6.96
CA LEU A 53 -14.66 -0.28 -5.65
C LEU A 53 -13.94 0.82 -4.86
N GLN A 54 -14.70 1.79 -4.34
CA GLN A 54 -14.14 2.95 -3.64
C GLN A 54 -15.01 3.39 -2.45
N CYS A 55 -14.37 3.98 -1.46
CA CYS A 55 -15.02 4.61 -0.31
C CYS A 55 -15.32 6.09 -0.61
N ALA A 56 -16.24 6.37 -1.52
CA ALA A 56 -16.53 7.70 -2.08
C ALA A 56 -16.98 8.77 -1.04
N GLN A 57 -17.08 8.42 0.23
CA GLN A 57 -17.41 9.36 1.33
C GLN A 57 -16.16 9.84 2.09
N LEU A 58 -14.99 9.21 1.89
CA LEU A 58 -13.73 9.61 2.49
C LEU A 58 -12.94 10.44 1.46
N ASN A 59 -13.05 11.76 1.54
CA ASN A 59 -12.49 12.66 0.54
C ASN A 59 -11.06 13.09 0.84
N ASP A 60 -10.63 13.03 2.11
CA ASP A 60 -9.28 13.41 2.54
C ASP A 60 -8.80 12.46 3.64
N THR A 61 -8.07 11.41 3.21
CA THR A 61 -7.41 10.48 4.14
C THR A 61 -6.01 10.96 4.52
N LEU A 62 -5.42 11.85 3.73
CA LEU A 62 -4.04 12.31 3.92
C LEU A 62 -3.82 12.99 5.27
N GLN A 63 -4.83 13.70 5.78
CA GLN A 63 -4.76 14.35 7.10
C GLN A 63 -4.43 13.36 8.23
N TYR A 64 -4.95 12.14 8.17
CA TYR A 64 -4.70 11.09 9.17
C TYR A 64 -3.28 10.50 9.05
N TYR A 65 -2.76 10.41 7.82
CA TYR A 65 -1.39 9.93 7.61
C TYR A 65 -0.34 10.94 8.08
N ARG A 66 -0.57 12.25 7.96
CA ARG A 66 0.40 13.29 8.37
C ARG A 66 0.79 13.19 9.85
N THR A 67 -0.14 12.83 10.71
CA THR A 67 0.05 12.73 12.17
C THR A 67 0.22 11.30 12.65
N LEU A 68 0.17 10.31 11.75
CA LEU A 68 0.26 8.90 12.06
C LEU A 68 1.56 8.55 12.80
N LYS A 69 1.40 7.80 13.90
CA LYS A 69 2.49 7.13 14.62
C LYS A 69 2.16 5.65 14.70
N ASP A 70 3.11 4.78 14.33
CA ASP A 70 2.93 3.33 14.35
C ASP A 70 4.22 2.66 14.89
N GLU A 71 4.30 2.58 16.22
CA GLU A 71 5.46 2.00 16.89
C GLU A 71 5.61 0.50 16.62
N GLU A 72 4.49 -0.22 16.49
CA GLU A 72 4.50 -1.66 16.19
C GLU A 72 5.10 -1.90 14.80
N TYR A 73 4.82 -1.02 13.84
CA TYR A 73 5.45 -1.05 12.52
C TYR A 73 6.97 -0.88 12.62
N ASP A 74 7.45 0.11 13.36
CA ASP A 74 8.90 0.37 13.51
C ASP A 74 9.60 -0.76 14.27
N ASN A 75 8.94 -1.36 15.27
CA ASN A 75 9.47 -2.51 16.03
C ASN A 75 9.54 -3.82 15.22
N SER A 76 8.91 -3.89 14.05
CA SER A 76 8.92 -5.07 13.16
C SER A 76 10.07 -5.08 12.14
N ALA A 77 11.13 -4.28 12.35
CA ALA A 77 12.23 -4.01 11.42
C ALA A 77 12.78 -5.26 10.70
N GLN A 78 13.14 -6.32 11.44
CA GLN A 78 13.73 -7.54 10.88
C GLN A 78 12.86 -8.14 9.77
N HIS A 79 11.56 -8.25 10.00
CA HIS A 79 10.62 -8.86 9.06
C HIS A 79 10.38 -7.95 7.86
N ARG A 80 10.35 -6.61 8.10
CA ARG A 80 10.19 -5.59 7.04
C ARG A 80 11.40 -5.53 6.11
N LEU A 81 12.61 -5.62 6.66
CA LEU A 81 13.84 -5.70 5.86
C LEU A 81 13.85 -6.95 4.98
N HIS A 82 13.44 -8.10 5.54
CA HIS A 82 13.33 -9.33 4.76
C HIS A 82 12.26 -9.22 3.65
N GLN A 83 11.11 -8.62 3.96
CA GLN A 83 10.06 -8.32 2.97
C GLN A 83 10.61 -7.43 1.85
N ALA A 84 11.32 -6.34 2.20
CA ALA A 84 11.91 -5.41 1.25
C ALA A 84 12.91 -6.12 0.33
N ASP A 85 13.78 -6.99 0.87
CA ASP A 85 14.71 -7.80 0.07
C ASP A 85 13.96 -8.64 -0.99
N LYS A 86 12.87 -9.32 -0.59
CA LYS A 86 12.06 -10.13 -1.52
C LYS A 86 11.39 -9.30 -2.61
N LEU A 87 10.91 -8.11 -2.29
CA LEU A 87 10.34 -7.19 -3.28
C LEU A 87 11.42 -6.68 -4.24
N LEU A 88 12.59 -6.31 -3.74
CA LEU A 88 13.71 -5.83 -4.55
C LEU A 88 14.29 -6.92 -5.47
N GLN A 89 14.17 -8.20 -5.13
CA GLN A 89 14.47 -9.30 -6.07
C GLN A 89 13.62 -9.22 -7.34
N THR A 90 12.39 -8.66 -7.28
CA THR A 90 11.60 -8.39 -8.48
C THR A 90 12.14 -7.17 -9.23
N VAL A 91 12.47 -6.09 -8.54
CA VAL A 91 13.07 -4.88 -9.13
C VAL A 91 14.35 -5.24 -9.91
N THR A 92 15.26 -6.00 -9.29
CA THR A 92 16.57 -6.34 -9.84
C THR A 92 16.53 -7.25 -11.08
N ARG A 93 15.37 -7.87 -11.40
CA ARG A 93 15.16 -8.56 -12.68
C ARG A 93 15.07 -7.60 -13.87
N TYR A 94 14.70 -6.35 -13.62
CA TYR A 94 14.49 -5.34 -14.66
C TYR A 94 15.57 -4.25 -14.63
N LYS A 95 15.95 -3.78 -13.44
CA LYS A 95 16.98 -2.75 -13.24
C LYS A 95 17.94 -3.23 -12.14
N LYS A 96 19.25 -3.24 -12.43
CA LYS A 96 20.30 -3.74 -11.51
C LYS A 96 20.85 -2.64 -10.61
N SER A 97 20.74 -1.38 -11.03
CA SER A 97 21.23 -0.19 -10.34
C SER A 97 20.52 1.03 -10.89
N GLY A 98 20.84 2.22 -10.42
CA GLY A 98 20.28 3.49 -10.81
C GLY A 98 19.57 4.19 -9.67
N SER A 99 18.77 5.20 -9.98
CA SER A 99 18.01 5.99 -9.02
C SER A 99 16.65 5.33 -8.69
N LEU A 100 16.34 5.20 -7.39
CA LEU A 100 15.10 4.61 -6.92
C LEU A 100 14.33 5.60 -6.04
N LEU A 101 13.08 5.86 -6.40
CA LEU A 101 12.11 6.60 -5.60
C LEU A 101 11.11 5.63 -4.96
N ASP A 102 10.97 5.68 -3.62
CA ASP A 102 9.93 4.94 -2.89
C ASP A 102 8.83 5.90 -2.43
N VAL A 103 7.62 5.70 -2.93
CA VAL A 103 6.44 6.50 -2.60
C VAL A 103 5.70 5.82 -1.45
N GLY A 104 5.54 6.52 -0.31
CA GLY A 104 5.05 5.93 0.93
C GLY A 104 6.16 5.14 1.64
N ALA A 105 7.35 5.72 1.77
CA ALA A 105 8.55 5.03 2.21
C ALA A 105 8.51 4.52 3.67
N GLY A 106 7.54 4.96 4.47
CA GLY A 106 7.47 4.60 5.89
C GLY A 106 8.75 4.98 6.63
N THR A 107 9.29 4.05 7.43
CA THR A 107 10.59 4.25 8.10
C THR A 107 11.79 3.84 7.25
N GLY A 108 11.60 3.64 5.93
CA GLY A 108 12.67 3.49 4.94
C GLY A 108 13.26 2.08 4.79
N TYR A 109 12.56 1.02 5.18
CA TYR A 109 13.13 -0.34 5.09
C TYR A 109 13.44 -0.78 3.65
N LEU A 110 12.60 -0.38 2.67
CA LEU A 110 12.87 -0.68 1.27
C LEU A 110 14.06 0.12 0.75
N LEU A 111 14.17 1.40 1.11
CA LEU A 111 15.31 2.25 0.75
C LEU A 111 16.62 1.69 1.31
N GLN A 112 16.62 1.25 2.58
CA GLN A 112 17.80 0.66 3.22
C GLN A 112 18.30 -0.58 2.46
N GLN A 113 17.40 -1.48 2.07
CA GLN A 113 17.76 -2.66 1.30
C GLN A 113 18.19 -2.33 -0.13
N ALA A 114 17.54 -1.32 -0.76
CA ALA A 114 17.91 -0.87 -2.09
C ALA A 114 19.32 -0.26 -2.14
N GLN A 115 19.73 0.49 -1.09
CA GLN A 115 21.09 1.02 -0.97
C GLN A 115 22.13 -0.10 -0.92
N LEU A 116 21.86 -1.20 -0.19
CA LEU A 116 22.74 -2.37 -0.15
C LEU A 116 22.91 -3.05 -1.51
N LEU A 117 21.95 -2.87 -2.40
CA LEU A 117 21.99 -3.37 -3.78
C LEU A 117 22.61 -2.36 -4.77
N GLY A 118 23.08 -1.20 -4.27
CA GLY A 118 23.76 -0.18 -5.10
C GLY A 118 22.82 0.82 -5.77
N PHE A 119 21.55 0.94 -5.34
CA PHE A 119 20.66 2.00 -5.83
C PHE A 119 20.92 3.32 -5.09
N GLU A 120 20.81 4.43 -5.83
CA GLU A 120 20.68 5.76 -5.26
C GLU A 120 19.22 5.98 -4.85
N THR A 121 18.96 6.14 -3.55
CA THR A 121 17.59 6.07 -3.05
C THR A 121 17.08 7.39 -2.52
N VAL A 122 15.81 7.69 -2.79
CA VAL A 122 15.04 8.74 -2.13
C VAL A 122 13.64 8.22 -1.84
N GLY A 123 13.03 8.68 -0.74
CA GLY A 123 11.65 8.36 -0.40
C GLY A 123 10.80 9.61 -0.23
N VAL A 124 9.48 9.45 -0.38
CA VAL A 124 8.49 10.43 0.09
C VAL A 124 7.54 9.74 1.06
N GLU A 125 7.25 10.38 2.20
CA GLU A 125 6.43 9.82 3.28
C GLU A 125 5.55 10.92 3.89
N PRO A 126 4.21 10.79 3.90
CA PRO A 126 3.33 11.81 4.47
C PRO A 126 3.42 11.94 6.00
N SER A 127 3.70 10.85 6.74
CA SER A 127 3.81 10.90 8.19
C SER A 127 5.12 11.56 8.62
N SER A 128 5.00 12.68 9.34
CA SER A 128 6.17 13.36 9.90
C SER A 128 6.97 12.46 10.85
N TRP A 129 6.28 11.64 11.65
CA TRP A 129 6.91 10.72 12.58
C TRP A 129 7.70 9.58 11.88
N LEU A 130 7.09 8.94 10.84
CA LEU A 130 7.77 7.90 10.06
C LEU A 130 8.95 8.48 9.27
N CYS A 131 8.76 9.66 8.69
CA CYS A 131 9.80 10.41 7.99
C CYS A 131 11.00 10.71 8.91
N GLU A 132 10.77 11.25 10.12
CA GLU A 132 11.82 11.49 11.11
C GLU A 132 12.57 10.21 11.48
N LYS A 133 11.86 9.09 11.63
CA LYS A 133 12.49 7.78 11.91
C LYS A 133 13.41 7.34 10.77
N ALA A 134 12.99 7.53 9.52
CA ALA A 134 13.81 7.22 8.35
C ALA A 134 15.06 8.13 8.28
N VAL A 135 14.89 9.43 8.47
CA VAL A 135 16.00 10.40 8.47
C VAL A 135 17.00 10.11 9.59
N LYS A 136 16.54 9.73 10.80
CA LYS A 136 17.42 9.28 11.90
C LYS A 136 18.23 8.03 11.59
N LYS A 137 17.78 7.20 10.65
CA LYS A 137 18.54 6.05 10.12
C LYS A 137 19.54 6.44 9.01
N GLY A 138 19.67 7.74 8.68
CA GLY A 138 20.56 8.24 7.62
C GLY A 138 19.98 8.10 6.21
N LEU A 139 18.66 7.86 6.06
CA LEU A 139 18.00 7.69 4.78
C LEU A 139 17.52 9.04 4.23
N ASN A 140 17.56 9.20 2.92
CA ASN A 140 17.03 10.38 2.23
C ASN A 140 15.51 10.23 2.04
N VAL A 141 14.72 10.73 3.00
CA VAL A 141 13.26 10.71 2.94
C VAL A 141 12.73 12.12 3.11
N LEU A 142 11.91 12.56 2.16
CA LEU A 142 11.22 13.84 2.17
C LEU A 142 9.82 13.69 2.77
N CYS A 143 9.52 14.51 3.77
CA CYS A 143 8.18 14.52 4.37
C CYS A 143 7.19 15.17 3.40
N GLY A 144 6.19 14.40 2.96
CA GLY A 144 5.18 14.86 2.01
C GLY A 144 4.68 13.76 1.08
N VAL A 145 4.09 14.18 -0.03
CA VAL A 145 3.51 13.31 -1.05
C VAL A 145 3.94 13.77 -2.45
N LEU A 146 3.60 13.00 -3.48
CA LEU A 146 3.74 13.45 -4.87
C LEU A 146 2.56 14.33 -5.30
N PRO A 147 2.81 15.38 -6.14
CA PRO A 147 4.11 15.85 -6.58
C PRO A 147 4.88 16.55 -5.44
N ASN A 148 6.21 16.43 -5.44
CA ASN A 148 7.06 17.07 -4.43
C ASN A 148 8.16 17.86 -5.14
N PRO A 149 8.25 19.21 -4.94
CA PRO A 149 9.16 20.08 -5.69
C PRO A 149 10.64 19.90 -5.30
N VAL A 150 10.93 19.22 -4.19
CA VAL A 150 12.30 18.96 -3.72
C VAL A 150 12.91 17.74 -4.43
N LEU A 151 12.09 16.89 -5.04
CA LEU A 151 12.58 15.75 -5.81
C LEU A 151 13.35 16.20 -7.06
N SER A 152 14.37 15.45 -7.42
CA SER A 152 15.22 15.67 -8.59
C SER A 152 15.04 14.54 -9.61
N PRO A 153 13.90 14.48 -10.35
CA PRO A 153 13.69 13.46 -11.36
C PRO A 153 14.67 13.64 -12.56
N PRO A 154 14.80 12.62 -13.46
CA PRO A 154 13.99 11.39 -13.48
C PRO A 154 14.58 10.25 -12.65
N TYR A 155 13.71 9.29 -12.26
CA TYR A 155 14.08 8.06 -11.54
C TYR A 155 13.97 6.83 -12.44
N ASP A 156 14.94 5.89 -12.29
CA ASP A 156 14.98 4.62 -13.03
C ASP A 156 14.00 3.58 -12.47
N VAL A 157 13.72 3.65 -11.17
CA VAL A 157 12.78 2.78 -10.47
C VAL A 157 11.87 3.62 -9.59
N VAL A 158 10.55 3.35 -9.63
CA VAL A 158 9.59 3.93 -8.69
C VAL A 158 8.80 2.81 -8.03
N THR A 159 8.75 2.81 -6.69
CA THR A 159 8.00 1.81 -5.91
C THR A 159 6.82 2.45 -5.18
N LEU A 160 5.69 1.70 -5.12
CA LEU A 160 4.48 2.03 -4.36
C LEU A 160 4.00 0.74 -3.67
N ILE A 161 4.48 0.47 -2.47
CA ILE A 161 4.17 -0.77 -1.76
C ILE A 161 3.11 -0.50 -0.72
N ASP A 162 1.90 -1.06 -0.91
CA ASP A 162 0.72 -0.82 -0.07
C ASP A 162 0.40 0.69 0.08
N VAL A 163 0.33 1.40 -1.06
CA VAL A 163 0.05 2.85 -1.10
C VAL A 163 -1.24 3.14 -1.86
N ILE A 164 -1.43 2.54 -3.03
CA ILE A 164 -2.46 2.98 -3.98
C ILE A 164 -3.89 2.75 -3.47
N GLU A 165 -4.11 1.77 -2.58
CA GLU A 165 -5.38 1.50 -1.92
C GLU A 165 -5.74 2.53 -0.85
N HIS A 166 -4.78 3.33 -0.41
CA HIS A 166 -4.95 4.34 0.64
C HIS A 166 -5.30 5.73 0.10
N VAL A 167 -5.18 5.93 -1.22
CA VAL A 167 -5.35 7.25 -1.84
C VAL A 167 -6.72 7.41 -2.49
N THR A 168 -7.29 8.62 -2.38
CA THR A 168 -8.61 8.93 -2.92
C THR A 168 -8.61 9.25 -4.41
N ASN A 169 -7.47 9.59 -5.00
CA ASN A 169 -7.31 9.85 -6.43
C ASN A 169 -6.14 9.06 -7.00
N PRO A 170 -6.29 7.72 -7.19
CA PRO A 170 -5.18 6.87 -7.61
C PRO A 170 -4.61 7.24 -8.99
N VAL A 171 -5.42 7.76 -9.90
CA VAL A 171 -4.95 8.20 -11.22
C VAL A 171 -4.03 9.42 -11.12
N ASP A 172 -4.33 10.37 -10.24
CA ASP A 172 -3.50 11.58 -10.05
C ASP A 172 -2.14 11.22 -9.44
N VAL A 173 -2.12 10.29 -8.46
CA VAL A 173 -0.87 9.78 -7.88
C VAL A 173 -0.05 9.06 -8.95
N LEU A 174 -0.65 8.18 -9.75
CA LEU A 174 0.05 7.48 -10.84
C LEU A 174 0.51 8.44 -11.95
N SER A 175 -0.22 9.52 -12.23
CA SER A 175 0.20 10.58 -13.16
C SER A 175 1.42 11.32 -12.63
N SER A 176 1.46 11.62 -11.33
CA SER A 176 2.63 12.21 -10.68
C SER A 176 3.83 11.25 -10.72
N VAL A 177 3.62 9.95 -10.56
CA VAL A 177 4.64 8.91 -10.76
C VAL A 177 5.17 8.93 -12.19
N THR A 178 4.27 9.00 -13.18
CA THR A 178 4.67 9.13 -14.59
C THR A 178 5.59 10.34 -14.82
N GLY A 179 5.28 11.47 -14.18
CA GLY A 179 6.06 12.70 -14.27
C GLY A 179 7.51 12.57 -13.76
N VAL A 180 7.74 11.72 -12.78
CA VAL A 180 9.07 11.54 -12.15
C VAL A 180 9.87 10.34 -12.68
N MET A 181 9.27 9.44 -13.47
CA MET A 181 9.95 8.27 -14.05
C MET A 181 10.84 8.68 -15.23
N ALA A 182 11.99 8.03 -15.43
CA ALA A 182 12.77 8.06 -16.65
C ALA A 182 12.01 7.41 -17.83
N GLY A 183 12.47 7.62 -19.07
CA GLY A 183 11.78 7.08 -20.26
C GLY A 183 11.76 5.55 -20.33
N ASP A 184 12.80 4.89 -19.82
CA ASP A 184 12.97 3.44 -19.74
C ASP A 184 12.83 2.89 -18.32
N ALA A 185 12.31 3.71 -17.40
CA ALA A 185 12.09 3.35 -16.01
C ALA A 185 11.06 2.24 -15.86
N ILE A 186 11.16 1.52 -14.75
CA ILE A 186 10.11 0.63 -14.28
C ILE A 186 9.46 1.18 -13.02
N GLY A 187 8.19 0.89 -12.87
CA GLY A 187 7.49 1.02 -11.60
C GLY A 187 7.11 -0.35 -11.04
N VAL A 188 7.10 -0.45 -9.72
CA VAL A 188 6.61 -1.65 -9.00
C VAL A 188 5.60 -1.20 -7.96
N LEU A 189 4.37 -1.68 -8.06
CA LEU A 189 3.36 -1.47 -7.04
C LEU A 189 2.87 -2.80 -6.45
N VAL A 190 2.52 -2.77 -5.17
CA VAL A 190 1.83 -3.87 -4.49
C VAL A 190 0.54 -3.31 -3.91
N THR A 191 -0.55 -4.06 -4.08
CA THR A 191 -1.87 -3.70 -3.52
C THR A 191 -2.74 -4.95 -3.35
N PRO A 192 -3.69 -4.98 -2.41
CA PRO A 192 -4.65 -6.07 -2.27
C PRO A 192 -5.51 -6.27 -3.53
N ASP A 193 -5.84 -7.52 -3.83
CA ASP A 193 -6.71 -7.92 -4.94
C ASP A 193 -8.07 -8.38 -4.41
N VAL A 194 -9.09 -7.54 -4.58
CA VAL A 194 -10.44 -7.82 -4.09
C VAL A 194 -11.13 -8.99 -4.80
N GLU A 195 -10.61 -9.45 -5.94
CA GLU A 195 -11.08 -10.64 -6.66
C GLU A 195 -10.28 -11.92 -6.31
N SER A 196 -9.32 -11.84 -5.39
CA SER A 196 -8.56 -12.99 -4.93
C SER A 196 -9.47 -14.09 -4.33
N LEU A 197 -8.99 -15.33 -4.37
CA LEU A 197 -9.70 -16.44 -3.74
C LEU A 197 -9.91 -16.21 -2.25
N ALA A 198 -8.90 -15.67 -1.56
CA ALA A 198 -8.98 -15.35 -0.15
C ALA A 198 -10.09 -14.31 0.13
N ALA A 199 -10.17 -13.24 -0.68
CA ALA A 199 -11.22 -12.23 -0.55
C ALA A 199 -12.63 -12.83 -0.76
N ARG A 200 -12.79 -13.72 -1.74
CA ARG A 200 -14.05 -14.39 -2.04
C ARG A 200 -14.49 -15.35 -0.93
N LEU A 201 -13.56 -16.15 -0.39
CA LEU A 201 -13.84 -17.13 0.68
C LEU A 201 -14.14 -16.46 2.03
N THR A 202 -13.39 -15.41 2.39
CA THR A 202 -13.57 -14.71 3.67
C THR A 202 -14.68 -13.66 3.61
N GLY A 203 -15.04 -13.20 2.41
CA GLY A 203 -16.15 -12.28 2.20
C GLY A 203 -16.01 -11.00 3.02
N ARG A 204 -16.98 -10.73 3.91
CA ARG A 204 -16.97 -9.52 4.75
C ARG A 204 -15.86 -9.52 5.81
N ARG A 205 -15.26 -10.67 6.09
CA ARG A 205 -14.18 -10.82 7.08
C ARG A 205 -12.79 -10.74 6.46
N TRP A 206 -12.68 -10.42 5.16
CA TRP A 206 -11.39 -10.24 4.52
C TRP A 206 -10.61 -9.12 5.23
N TRP A 207 -9.38 -9.41 5.66
CA TRP A 207 -8.55 -8.52 6.49
C TRP A 207 -8.17 -7.21 5.81
N HIS A 208 -8.25 -7.12 4.47
CA HIS A 208 -8.06 -5.87 3.75
C HIS A 208 -9.31 -4.97 3.74
N TYR A 209 -10.48 -5.43 4.21
CA TYR A 209 -11.58 -4.53 4.52
C TYR A 209 -11.32 -3.85 5.85
N ARG A 210 -10.68 -2.69 5.80
CA ARG A 210 -10.30 -1.85 6.93
C ARG A 210 -10.46 -0.37 6.57
N VAL A 211 -10.52 0.51 7.59
CA VAL A 211 -10.76 1.95 7.42
C VAL A 211 -9.73 2.59 6.47
N ALA A 212 -8.47 2.23 6.63
CA ALA A 212 -7.36 2.79 5.87
C ALA A 212 -7.42 2.49 4.36
N HIS A 213 -8.09 1.38 3.95
CA HIS A 213 -8.21 1.03 2.54
C HIS A 213 -9.47 1.68 1.94
N VAL A 214 -9.27 2.69 1.11
CA VAL A 214 -10.34 3.46 0.49
C VAL A 214 -10.59 3.07 -0.97
N GLY A 215 -9.63 2.43 -1.63
CA GLY A 215 -9.72 1.87 -2.98
C GLY A 215 -9.47 0.36 -2.97
N TYR A 216 -10.30 -0.42 -3.67
CA TYR A 216 -10.17 -1.87 -3.77
C TYR A 216 -9.99 -2.26 -5.23
N PHE A 217 -8.79 -2.72 -5.56
CA PHE A 217 -8.39 -2.99 -6.92
C PHE A 217 -8.62 -4.44 -7.33
N THR A 218 -8.84 -4.61 -8.62
CA THR A 218 -8.71 -5.87 -9.37
C THR A 218 -7.59 -5.71 -10.40
N ARG A 219 -7.13 -6.78 -11.03
CA ARG A 219 -6.18 -6.67 -12.16
C ARG A 219 -6.69 -5.74 -13.26
N LYS A 220 -8.01 -5.78 -13.55
CA LYS A 220 -8.65 -4.93 -14.55
C LYS A 220 -8.59 -3.44 -14.15
N THR A 221 -8.97 -3.13 -12.91
CA THR A 221 -9.09 -1.74 -12.49
C THR A 221 -7.74 -1.08 -12.22
N ILE A 222 -6.72 -1.82 -11.74
CA ILE A 222 -5.37 -1.28 -11.62
C ILE A 222 -4.74 -1.05 -13.00
N SER A 223 -4.98 -1.95 -13.96
CA SER A 223 -4.52 -1.77 -15.35
C SER A 223 -5.17 -0.52 -15.98
N LEU A 224 -6.46 -0.30 -15.73
CA LEU A 224 -7.15 0.90 -16.21
C LEU A 224 -6.62 2.18 -15.55
N ALA A 225 -6.32 2.16 -14.24
CA ALA A 225 -5.74 3.30 -13.54
C ALA A 225 -4.35 3.66 -14.09
N LEU A 226 -3.50 2.65 -14.31
CA LEU A 226 -2.20 2.80 -14.97
C LEU A 226 -2.36 3.38 -16.38
N ASP A 227 -3.31 2.84 -17.15
CA ASP A 227 -3.59 3.29 -18.52
C ASP A 227 -3.96 4.77 -18.58
N ARG A 228 -4.83 5.22 -17.69
CA ARG A 228 -5.24 6.63 -17.55
C ARG A 228 -4.09 7.56 -17.17
N ALA A 229 -3.11 7.06 -16.44
CA ALA A 229 -1.91 7.79 -16.04
C ALA A 229 -0.77 7.74 -17.06
N GLY A 230 -0.99 7.20 -18.27
CA GLY A 230 0.07 7.06 -19.29
C GLY A 230 1.06 5.93 -19.02
N LEU A 231 0.66 4.95 -18.19
CA LEU A 231 1.46 3.79 -17.83
C LEU A 231 0.84 2.51 -18.41
N ARG A 232 1.64 1.44 -18.49
CA ARG A 232 1.16 0.12 -18.87
C ARG A 232 1.75 -0.96 -17.96
N PRO A 233 0.95 -1.93 -17.50
CA PRO A 233 1.48 -3.09 -16.79
C PRO A 233 2.28 -3.97 -17.76
N ILE A 234 3.41 -4.51 -17.30
CA ILE A 234 4.24 -5.46 -18.06
C ILE A 234 4.32 -6.83 -17.39
N ALA A 235 4.08 -6.92 -16.09
CA ALA A 235 4.01 -8.19 -15.37
C ALA A 235 3.10 -8.10 -14.17
N PHE A 236 2.49 -9.25 -13.82
CA PHE A 236 1.73 -9.46 -12.60
C PHE A 236 2.27 -10.68 -11.86
N SER A 237 2.42 -10.56 -10.56
CA SER A 237 2.75 -11.68 -9.68
C SER A 237 2.02 -11.58 -8.34
N ARG A 238 2.16 -12.60 -7.50
CA ARG A 238 1.57 -12.68 -6.17
C ARG A 238 2.71 -12.68 -5.15
N PRO A 239 2.95 -11.56 -4.44
CA PRO A 239 4.03 -11.49 -3.46
C PRO A 239 3.71 -12.36 -2.24
N ALA A 240 4.75 -12.92 -1.61
CA ALA A 240 4.64 -13.47 -0.27
C ALA A 240 4.86 -12.37 0.77
N TRP A 241 4.25 -12.53 1.94
CA TRP A 241 4.42 -11.66 3.08
C TRP A 241 5.27 -12.34 4.15
N TYR A 242 6.09 -11.56 4.85
CA TYR A 242 7.00 -12.02 5.89
C TYR A 242 6.73 -11.25 7.18
N LEU A 243 6.24 -11.95 8.19
CA LEU A 243 5.83 -11.38 9.46
C LEU A 243 6.38 -12.21 10.61
N SER A 244 6.39 -11.68 11.83
CA SER A 244 6.72 -12.51 12.99
C SER A 244 5.61 -13.53 13.26
N ALA A 245 5.99 -14.70 13.77
CA ALA A 245 5.00 -15.72 14.18
C ALA A 245 4.09 -15.18 15.27
N ALA A 246 4.60 -14.34 16.18
CA ALA A 246 3.78 -13.68 17.21
C ALA A 246 2.73 -12.74 16.58
N TYR A 247 3.12 -11.94 15.60
CA TYR A 247 2.18 -11.07 14.88
C TYR A 247 1.09 -11.87 14.18
N LEU A 248 1.45 -12.95 13.46
CA LEU A 248 0.47 -13.83 12.82
C LEU A 248 -0.52 -14.42 13.84
N MET A 249 -0.01 -14.90 14.99
CA MET A 249 -0.85 -15.42 16.05
C MET A 249 -1.81 -14.34 16.58
N SER A 250 -1.34 -13.12 16.79
CA SER A 250 -2.18 -11.99 17.23
C SER A 250 -3.30 -11.69 16.22
N ARG A 251 -3.01 -11.80 14.91
CA ARG A 251 -4.01 -11.58 13.86
C ARG A 251 -5.02 -12.72 13.75
N LEU A 252 -4.60 -13.96 13.96
CA LEU A 252 -5.52 -15.10 14.06
C LEU A 252 -6.46 -14.98 15.27
N ASN A 253 -5.96 -14.46 16.40
CA ASN A 253 -6.76 -14.20 17.58
C ASN A 253 -7.97 -13.27 17.34
N VAL A 254 -7.93 -12.40 16.32
CA VAL A 254 -9.08 -11.54 15.97
C VAL A 254 -10.29 -12.37 15.54
N TYR A 255 -10.06 -13.54 14.96
CA TYR A 255 -11.12 -14.45 14.48
C TYR A 255 -11.55 -15.50 15.52
N LEU A 256 -10.83 -15.60 16.65
CA LEU A 256 -11.11 -16.58 17.70
C LEU A 256 -12.00 -16.00 18.80
N PRO A 257 -12.89 -16.82 19.40
CA PRO A 257 -13.57 -16.48 20.64
C PRO A 257 -12.58 -16.14 21.75
N SER A 258 -12.98 -15.30 22.71
CA SER A 258 -12.10 -14.77 23.76
C SER A 258 -11.40 -15.87 24.58
N TYR A 259 -12.08 -17.00 24.82
CA TYR A 259 -11.56 -18.14 25.59
C TYR A 259 -10.53 -19.00 24.84
N LEU A 260 -10.41 -18.83 23.51
CA LEU A 260 -9.41 -19.51 22.67
C LEU A 260 -8.24 -18.61 22.26
N LYS A 261 -8.23 -17.35 22.69
CA LYS A 261 -7.14 -16.43 22.36
C LYS A 261 -5.86 -16.82 23.08
N LEU A 262 -4.77 -16.91 22.32
CA LEU A 262 -3.46 -17.27 22.83
C LEU A 262 -2.59 -16.02 22.93
N ASN A 263 -1.89 -15.86 24.05
CA ASN A 263 -0.85 -14.85 24.18
C ASN A 263 0.43 -15.40 23.56
N PRO A 264 0.93 -14.81 22.45
CA PRO A 264 2.12 -15.32 21.81
C PRO A 264 3.36 -15.14 22.71
N PRO A 265 4.15 -16.19 22.93
CA PRO A 265 5.42 -16.08 23.64
C PRO A 265 6.36 -15.09 22.92
N THR A 266 7.13 -14.31 23.67
CA THR A 266 8.03 -13.28 23.12
C THR A 266 9.09 -13.83 22.16
N VAL A 267 9.50 -15.09 22.31
CA VAL A 267 10.41 -15.77 21.39
C VAL A 267 9.88 -15.82 19.96
N LEU A 268 8.57 -15.87 19.76
CA LEU A 268 7.93 -15.88 18.45
C LEU A 268 8.06 -14.54 17.71
N ASN A 269 8.44 -13.46 18.37
CA ASN A 269 8.74 -12.19 17.72
C ASN A 269 10.00 -12.26 16.84
N ARG A 270 10.93 -13.17 17.13
CA ARG A 270 12.15 -13.37 16.34
C ARG A 270 12.00 -14.34 15.17
N LEU A 271 10.93 -15.12 15.16
CA LEU A 271 10.67 -16.10 14.10
C LEU A 271 9.93 -15.44 12.94
N THR A 272 10.60 -15.31 11.78
CA THR A 272 9.99 -14.84 10.54
C THR A 272 9.25 -15.98 9.85
N VAL A 273 7.98 -15.81 9.58
CA VAL A 273 7.14 -16.73 8.82
C VAL A 273 6.79 -16.08 7.48
N GLY A 274 7.13 -16.77 6.38
CA GLY A 274 6.73 -16.39 5.04
C GLY A 274 5.46 -17.13 4.64
N PHE A 275 4.48 -16.43 4.10
CA PHE A 275 3.26 -17.04 3.57
C PHE A 275 2.74 -16.25 2.36
N ASN A 276 1.99 -16.91 1.50
CA ASN A 276 1.33 -16.29 0.37
C ASN A 276 -0.13 -16.74 0.33
N LEU A 277 -1.03 -15.82 0.60
CA LEU A 277 -2.48 -16.06 0.53
C LEU A 277 -3.04 -15.74 -0.85
N PHE A 278 -2.17 -15.36 -1.80
CA PHE A 278 -2.50 -14.98 -3.17
C PHE A 278 -3.53 -13.85 -3.26
N ASP A 279 -3.63 -13.03 -2.22
CA ASP A 279 -4.63 -11.98 -2.05
C ASP A 279 -4.10 -10.56 -2.29
N SER A 280 -2.79 -10.43 -2.49
CA SER A 280 -2.16 -9.20 -2.99
C SER A 280 -1.63 -9.42 -4.40
N MET A 281 -1.56 -8.37 -5.19
CA MET A 281 -0.93 -8.36 -6.50
C MET A 281 0.27 -7.43 -6.50
N LEU A 282 1.37 -7.91 -7.06
CA LEU A 282 2.52 -7.11 -7.43
C LEU A 282 2.42 -6.84 -8.94
N VAL A 283 2.49 -5.59 -9.31
CA VAL A 283 2.42 -5.13 -10.71
C VAL A 283 3.70 -4.42 -11.07
N VAL A 284 4.40 -4.91 -12.08
CA VAL A 284 5.49 -4.18 -12.73
C VAL A 284 4.91 -3.42 -13.89
N PHE A 285 5.23 -2.15 -14.01
CA PHE A 285 4.72 -1.26 -15.04
C PHE A 285 5.80 -0.35 -15.61
N GLN A 286 5.53 0.25 -16.75
CA GLN A 286 6.39 1.22 -17.41
C GLN A 286 5.57 2.29 -18.11
N LYS A 287 6.22 3.37 -18.57
CA LYS A 287 5.57 4.39 -19.41
C LYS A 287 5.04 3.76 -20.70
N LYS A 288 3.89 4.22 -21.16
CA LYS A 288 3.47 3.97 -22.53
C LYS A 288 4.44 4.66 -23.50
N ARG A 289 4.77 3.99 -24.57
CA ARG A 289 5.52 4.59 -25.69
C ARG A 289 4.57 5.38 -26.57
#